data_ba8ed041e68f87ddf879f9535d20502f
#
_entry.id   ba8ed041e68f87ddf879f9535d20502f
#
_cell.length_a   1.000
_cell.length_b   1.000
_cell.length_c   1.000
_cell.angle_alpha   90.00
_cell.angle_beta   90.00
_cell.angle_gamma   90.00
#
_symmetry.space_group_name_H-M   'P 1'
#
loop_
_entity.id
_entity.type
_entity.pdbx_description
1 polymer ?
#
loop_
_entity_poly.entity_id
_entity_poly.type
_entity_poly.pdbx_seq_one_letter_code
_entity_poly.pdbx_strand_id
1 'polypeptide(L)'
;MIVKSVARRGLAGTVVVLGAVACALALGAGGASGSIGSPRALAARTISLNESGSLHLTSHHGFHLNEQGTASGTIRGTIYIHLDVSSTNRVTAEVNIYPSGGSLTGNGTANYRADGGQATFSGTLSISRGSGSYAGAHASGLSFTGTIKRVNDATTVHLSGPLST
;
A
#
# COMPACT_ATOMS: atom_id res chain seq x y z
N MET A 1 -43.10 11.91 21.51
CA MET A 1 -42.35 13.07 22.04
C MET A 1 -41.21 13.40 21.07
N ILE A 2 -41.49 14.35 20.27
CA ILE A 2 -40.73 15.34 19.48
C ILE A 2 -39.41 14.88 18.86
N VAL A 3 -39.50 14.58 17.56
CA VAL A 3 -38.43 14.51 16.60
C VAL A 3 -37.97 15.95 16.26
N LYS A 4 -36.70 16.28 16.37
CA LYS A 4 -36.11 17.49 15.79
C LYS A 4 -35.23 17.15 14.61
N SER A 5 -35.79 17.33 13.43
CA SER A 5 -35.11 17.46 12.15
C SER A 5 -34.27 18.75 12.13
N VAL A 6 -33.00 18.64 11.77
CA VAL A 6 -32.15 19.79 11.40
C VAL A 6 -31.70 19.63 9.97
N ALA A 7 -32.39 20.34 9.09
CA ALA A 7 -31.95 20.57 7.72
C ALA A 7 -30.77 21.56 7.75
N ARG A 8 -29.67 21.24 7.07
CA ARG A 8 -28.66 22.21 6.69
C ARG A 8 -28.60 22.36 5.18
N ARG A 9 -28.93 23.58 4.82
CA ARG A 9 -28.97 24.15 3.46
C ARG A 9 -27.57 24.18 2.84
N GLY A 10 -27.57 24.01 1.51
CA GLY A 10 -26.41 24.14 0.66
C GLY A 10 -25.83 25.56 0.57
N LEU A 11 -24.63 25.61 0.09
CA LEU A 11 -24.06 26.79 -0.58
C LEU A 11 -23.38 26.31 -1.86
N ALA A 12 -24.02 26.67 -2.95
CA ALA A 12 -23.43 26.67 -4.28
C ALA A 12 -22.43 27.83 -4.35
N GLY A 13 -21.18 27.54 -4.66
CA GLY A 13 -20.16 28.53 -4.97
C GLY A 13 -19.69 28.34 -6.41
N THR A 14 -20.36 29.02 -7.33
CA THR A 14 -19.93 29.19 -8.72
C THR A 14 -18.78 30.19 -8.73
N VAL A 15 -17.61 29.77 -9.18
CA VAL A 15 -16.51 30.68 -9.56
C VAL A 15 -16.30 30.59 -11.06
N VAL A 16 -16.79 31.57 -11.75
CA VAL A 16 -16.47 31.89 -13.14
C VAL A 16 -15.25 32.80 -13.12
N VAL A 17 -14.17 32.38 -13.75
CA VAL A 17 -13.06 33.28 -14.08
C VAL A 17 -12.87 33.24 -15.59
N LEU A 18 -13.48 34.20 -16.26
CA LEU A 18 -13.08 34.64 -17.59
C LEU A 18 -11.87 35.57 -17.44
N GLY A 19 -10.81 35.31 -18.18
CA GLY A 19 -9.66 36.18 -18.29
C GLY A 19 -8.92 35.93 -19.59
N ALA A 20 -9.52 36.33 -20.70
CA ALA A 20 -8.81 36.44 -21.96
C ALA A 20 -8.01 37.76 -21.96
N VAL A 21 -6.69 37.69 -22.06
CA VAL A 21 -5.87 38.80 -22.50
C VAL A 21 -4.95 38.32 -23.60
N ALA A 22 -5.34 38.68 -24.78
CA ALA A 22 -4.48 38.62 -25.96
C ALA A 22 -3.58 39.86 -25.96
N CYS A 23 -2.28 39.64 -25.92
CA CYS A 23 -1.28 40.65 -26.33
C CYS A 23 -0.33 40.00 -27.32
N ALA A 24 -0.58 40.25 -28.57
CA ALA A 24 0.35 40.07 -29.63
C ALA A 24 1.27 41.32 -29.68
N LEU A 25 2.57 41.17 -29.61
CA LEU A 25 3.55 42.07 -30.19
C LEU A 25 4.79 41.32 -30.64
N ALA A 26 5.21 41.65 -31.78
CA ALA A 26 6.08 40.99 -32.70
C ALA A 26 7.59 41.27 -32.51
N LEU A 27 8.38 40.45 -33.24
CA LEU A 27 9.72 40.72 -33.80
C LEU A 27 10.91 40.77 -32.85
N GLY A 28 11.64 39.67 -32.90
CA GLY A 28 13.01 39.58 -32.48
C GLY A 28 13.62 38.27 -32.97
N ALA A 29 14.22 38.31 -34.17
CA ALA A 29 15.00 37.21 -34.72
C ALA A 29 16.24 36.99 -33.88
N GLY A 30 16.39 35.84 -33.26
CA GLY A 30 17.56 35.42 -32.51
C GLY A 30 17.47 33.92 -32.26
N GLY A 31 17.95 33.12 -33.21
CA GLY A 31 17.94 31.66 -33.11
C GLY A 31 18.90 31.19 -32.00
N ALA A 32 18.32 30.65 -30.96
CA ALA A 32 18.94 29.66 -30.11
C ALA A 32 17.85 28.61 -29.84
N SER A 33 17.80 27.63 -30.72
CA SER A 33 17.00 26.40 -30.46
C SER A 33 17.63 25.65 -29.27
N GLY A 34 17.40 26.16 -28.07
CA GLY A 34 17.56 25.39 -26.86
C GLY A 34 16.53 24.30 -26.91
N SER A 35 16.90 23.10 -27.33
CA SER A 35 16.09 21.92 -27.13
C SER A 35 15.92 21.78 -25.63
N ILE A 36 14.73 22.16 -25.14
CA ILE A 36 14.27 21.83 -23.80
C ILE A 36 14.21 20.31 -23.80
N GLY A 37 15.26 19.70 -23.23
CA GLY A 37 15.34 18.26 -23.09
C GLY A 37 14.05 17.80 -22.43
N SER A 38 13.25 17.02 -23.15
CA SER A 38 12.07 16.39 -22.58
C SER A 38 12.47 15.73 -21.29
N PRO A 39 11.73 15.92 -20.19
CA PRO A 39 12.03 15.24 -18.93
C PRO A 39 12.08 13.75 -19.24
N ARG A 40 13.27 13.17 -19.10
CA ARG A 40 13.49 11.76 -19.34
C ARG A 40 12.67 11.03 -18.29
N ALA A 41 11.51 10.50 -18.70
CA ALA A 41 10.69 9.65 -17.85
C ALA A 41 11.61 8.54 -17.34
N LEU A 42 11.86 8.49 -16.04
CA LEU A 42 12.58 7.39 -15.42
C LEU A 42 11.76 6.14 -15.76
N ALA A 43 12.36 5.23 -16.50
CA ALA A 43 11.69 3.98 -16.85
C ALA A 43 11.38 3.25 -15.54
N ALA A 44 10.09 2.95 -15.33
CA ALA A 44 9.66 2.16 -14.18
C ALA A 44 10.43 0.84 -14.17
N ARG A 45 11.12 0.56 -13.08
CA ARG A 45 11.86 -0.67 -12.89
C ARG A 45 10.97 -1.68 -12.19
N THR A 46 10.88 -2.88 -12.75
CA THR A 46 10.19 -4.01 -12.09
C THR A 46 11.22 -4.92 -11.44
N ILE A 47 11.03 -5.22 -10.18
CA ILE A 47 11.81 -6.21 -9.44
C ILE A 47 10.90 -7.39 -9.06
N SER A 48 11.47 -8.59 -9.01
CA SER A 48 10.78 -9.77 -8.49
C SER A 48 10.89 -9.77 -6.97
N LEU A 49 9.78 -9.50 -6.30
CA LEU A 49 9.69 -9.56 -4.85
C LEU A 49 9.60 -11.01 -4.40
N ASN A 50 10.39 -11.38 -3.41
CA ASN A 50 10.33 -12.68 -2.73
C ASN A 50 10.73 -12.45 -1.26
N GLU A 51 9.73 -12.35 -0.42
CA GLU A 51 9.88 -12.00 0.99
C GLU A 51 9.38 -13.09 1.91
N SER A 52 10.09 -13.29 3.00
CA SER A 52 9.66 -14.09 4.15
C SER A 52 9.63 -13.21 5.38
N GLY A 53 8.52 -13.22 6.09
CA GLY A 53 8.38 -12.54 7.37
C GLY A 53 8.30 -13.55 8.51
N SER A 54 9.07 -13.31 9.58
CA SER A 54 8.93 -14.00 10.85
C SER A 54 8.43 -13.02 11.88
N LEU A 55 7.21 -13.23 12.35
CA LEU A 55 6.50 -12.29 13.22
C LEU A 55 6.02 -12.97 14.49
N HIS A 56 5.64 -12.15 15.45
CA HIS A 56 4.97 -12.54 16.67
C HIS A 56 3.83 -11.58 16.95
N LEU A 57 2.81 -12.08 17.63
CA LEU A 57 1.66 -11.31 18.05
C LEU A 57 2.10 -10.26 19.09
N THR A 58 1.80 -8.99 18.83
CA THR A 58 2.06 -7.89 19.76
C THR A 58 0.82 -7.49 20.54
N SER A 59 -0.35 -7.60 19.92
CA SER A 59 -1.64 -7.40 20.57
C SER A 59 -2.77 -8.03 19.77
N HIS A 60 -3.84 -8.40 20.45
CA HIS A 60 -5.09 -8.77 19.81
C HIS A 60 -6.28 -8.12 20.51
N HIS A 61 -7.31 -7.79 19.74
CA HIS A 61 -8.59 -7.33 20.25
C HIS A 61 -9.71 -7.96 19.43
N GLY A 62 -10.37 -8.96 19.99
CA GLY A 62 -11.36 -9.74 19.24
C GLY A 62 -10.71 -10.46 18.05
N PHE A 63 -11.12 -10.09 16.84
CA PHE A 63 -10.64 -10.65 15.59
C PHE A 63 -9.54 -9.83 14.90
N HIS A 64 -9.07 -8.77 15.56
CA HIS A 64 -7.98 -7.91 15.09
C HIS A 64 -6.67 -8.36 15.74
N LEU A 65 -5.69 -8.74 14.93
CA LEU A 65 -4.37 -9.17 15.38
C LEU A 65 -3.31 -8.21 14.86
N ASN A 66 -2.42 -7.78 15.73
CA ASN A 66 -1.26 -6.97 15.36
C ASN A 66 0.00 -7.82 15.52
N GLU A 67 0.71 -7.97 14.44
CA GLU A 67 1.90 -8.78 14.33
C GLU A 67 3.10 -7.89 14.00
N GLN A 68 4.25 -8.16 14.61
CA GLN A 68 5.50 -7.46 14.34
C GLN A 68 6.64 -8.47 14.18
N GLY A 69 7.58 -8.17 13.29
CA GLY A 69 8.73 -9.02 13.11
C GLY A 69 9.73 -8.49 12.11
N THR A 70 10.42 -9.41 11.47
CA THR A 70 11.48 -9.13 10.50
C THR A 70 11.11 -9.70 9.14
N ALA A 71 11.17 -8.87 8.11
CA ALA A 71 11.13 -9.28 6.71
C ALA A 71 12.54 -9.57 6.21
N SER A 72 12.67 -10.64 5.44
CA SER A 72 13.92 -11.08 4.82
C SER A 72 13.65 -11.59 3.40
N GLY A 73 14.58 -11.30 2.49
CA GLY A 73 14.44 -11.66 1.08
C GLY A 73 14.98 -10.55 0.19
N THR A 74 14.22 -10.16 -0.81
CA THR A 74 14.53 -9.06 -1.74
C THR A 74 14.61 -7.71 -1.03
N ILE A 75 13.74 -7.52 -0.02
CA ILE A 75 13.65 -6.33 0.81
C ILE A 75 13.80 -6.76 2.28
N ARG A 76 14.74 -6.16 3.00
CA ARG A 76 14.98 -6.48 4.40
C ARG A 76 14.58 -5.33 5.30
N GLY A 77 13.85 -5.63 6.39
CA GLY A 77 13.44 -4.60 7.32
C GLY A 77 12.49 -5.10 8.40
N THR A 78 11.98 -4.17 9.20
CA THR A 78 10.90 -4.48 10.13
C THR A 78 9.59 -4.61 9.36
N ILE A 79 8.78 -5.59 9.71
CA ILE A 79 7.46 -5.81 9.15
C ILE A 79 6.41 -5.73 10.24
N TYR A 80 5.31 -5.05 9.94
CA TYR A 80 4.09 -5.01 10.76
C TYR A 80 2.93 -5.49 9.89
N ILE A 81 2.09 -6.35 10.47
CA ILE A 81 0.89 -6.83 9.82
C ILE A 81 -0.29 -6.64 10.76
N HIS A 82 -1.34 -5.98 10.26
CA HIS A 82 -2.64 -5.92 10.90
C HIS A 82 -3.55 -6.91 10.19
N LEU A 83 -3.92 -7.97 10.88
CA LEU A 83 -4.83 -9.00 10.39
C LEU A 83 -6.22 -8.79 10.98
N ASP A 84 -7.21 -8.86 10.12
CA ASP A 84 -8.62 -8.74 10.47
C ASP A 84 -9.36 -9.99 10.01
N VAL A 85 -9.80 -10.84 10.94
CA VAL A 85 -10.57 -12.02 10.60
C VAL A 85 -12.02 -11.60 10.36
N SER A 86 -12.36 -11.36 9.10
CA SER A 86 -13.66 -10.83 8.68
C SER A 86 -14.77 -11.88 8.62
N SER A 87 -14.41 -13.16 8.58
CA SER A 87 -15.36 -14.29 8.65
C SER A 87 -14.63 -15.57 9.05
N THR A 88 -15.36 -16.69 9.13
CA THR A 88 -14.80 -18.01 9.48
C THR A 88 -13.70 -18.49 8.54
N ASN A 89 -13.65 -17.96 7.32
CA ASN A 89 -12.73 -18.41 6.28
C ASN A 89 -12.03 -17.28 5.54
N ARG A 90 -12.14 -16.02 5.98
CA ARG A 90 -11.53 -14.87 5.32
C ARG A 90 -10.83 -13.95 6.29
N VAL A 91 -9.64 -13.51 5.90
CA VAL A 91 -8.85 -12.50 6.58
C VAL A 91 -8.51 -11.37 5.61
N THR A 92 -8.52 -10.14 6.11
CA THR A 92 -7.91 -8.98 5.46
C THR A 92 -6.61 -8.66 6.16
N ALA A 93 -5.64 -8.13 5.43
CA ALA A 93 -4.34 -7.78 5.95
C ALA A 93 -3.94 -6.37 5.50
N GLU A 94 -3.40 -5.58 6.41
CA GLU A 94 -2.58 -4.42 6.08
C GLU A 94 -1.14 -4.78 6.43
N VAL A 95 -0.24 -4.61 5.46
CA VAL A 95 1.18 -4.96 5.60
C VAL A 95 2.02 -3.71 5.43
N ASN A 96 2.87 -3.44 6.40
CA ASN A 96 3.82 -2.34 6.39
C ASN A 96 5.23 -2.89 6.55
N ILE A 97 6.12 -2.66 5.57
CA ILE A 97 7.53 -3.05 5.62
C ILE A 97 8.37 -1.78 5.66
N TYR A 98 9.31 -1.74 6.60
CA TYR A 98 10.22 -0.61 6.81
C TYR A 98 11.67 -1.04 6.51
N PRO A 99 12.07 -1.09 5.24
CA PRO A 99 13.45 -1.32 4.85
C PRO A 99 14.32 -0.08 5.11
N SER A 100 15.63 -0.26 5.04
CA SER A 100 16.55 0.88 5.03
C SER A 100 16.23 1.82 3.85
N GLY A 101 16.02 3.09 4.17
CA GLY A 101 15.77 4.13 3.18
C GLY A 101 14.32 4.35 2.76
N GLY A 102 13.34 3.70 3.38
CA GLY A 102 11.94 3.97 3.05
C GLY A 102 10.91 3.05 3.70
N SER A 103 9.74 2.99 3.09
CA SER A 103 8.66 2.10 3.51
C SER A 103 7.85 1.58 2.32
N LEU A 104 7.17 0.47 2.53
CA LEU A 104 6.17 -0.09 1.65
C LEU A 104 4.90 -0.39 2.44
N THR A 105 3.75 -0.01 1.90
CA THR A 105 2.44 -0.29 2.50
C THR A 105 1.57 -1.01 1.48
N GLY A 106 0.92 -2.06 1.92
CA GLY A 106 0.03 -2.86 1.09
C GLY A 106 -1.18 -3.37 1.84
N ASN A 107 -2.20 -3.77 1.08
CA ASN A 107 -3.42 -4.36 1.59
C ASN A 107 -3.72 -5.65 0.85
N GLY A 108 -4.21 -6.64 1.55
CA GLY A 108 -4.51 -7.95 1.00
C GLY A 108 -5.75 -8.60 1.57
N THR A 109 -6.16 -9.64 0.88
CA THR A 109 -7.21 -10.56 1.36
C THR A 109 -6.75 -11.98 1.17
N ALA A 110 -7.07 -12.84 2.12
CA ALA A 110 -6.72 -14.25 2.05
C ALA A 110 -7.84 -15.14 2.58
N ASN A 111 -7.88 -16.37 2.10
CA ASN A 111 -8.66 -17.42 2.71
C ASN A 111 -7.94 -17.91 3.97
N TYR A 112 -8.69 -18.03 5.05
CA TYR A 112 -8.20 -18.46 6.35
C TYR A 112 -8.74 -19.86 6.68
N ARG A 113 -7.88 -20.71 7.20
CA ARG A 113 -8.23 -22.04 7.67
C ARG A 113 -7.53 -22.32 9.01
N ALA A 114 -8.32 -22.65 10.02
CA ALA A 114 -7.81 -23.11 11.31
C ALA A 114 -7.86 -24.64 11.37
N ASP A 115 -6.75 -25.25 11.81
CA ASP A 115 -6.64 -26.69 12.01
C ASP A 115 -5.86 -26.94 13.32
N GLY A 116 -6.60 -27.27 14.37
CA GLY A 116 -6.03 -27.58 15.70
C GLY A 116 -5.13 -26.47 16.23
N GLY A 117 -3.82 -26.76 16.35
CA GLY A 117 -2.80 -25.85 16.86
C GLY A 117 -2.25 -24.84 15.86
N GLN A 118 -2.75 -24.83 14.63
CA GLN A 118 -2.23 -24.00 13.55
C GLN A 118 -3.36 -23.34 12.76
N ALA A 119 -3.10 -22.17 12.22
CA ALA A 119 -3.93 -21.53 11.24
C ALA A 119 -3.10 -21.16 10.01
N THR A 120 -3.69 -21.32 8.84
CA THR A 120 -3.04 -20.96 7.57
C THR A 120 -3.90 -19.96 6.81
N PHE A 121 -3.24 -19.10 6.03
CA PHE A 121 -3.93 -18.21 5.11
C PHE A 121 -3.22 -18.17 3.76
N SER A 122 -4.01 -17.97 2.72
CA SER A 122 -3.51 -17.90 1.34
C SER A 122 -4.39 -16.97 0.52
N GLY A 123 -3.78 -16.02 -0.16
CA GLY A 123 -4.48 -15.00 -0.93
C GLY A 123 -3.58 -14.10 -1.73
N THR A 124 -4.02 -12.87 -1.90
CA THR A 124 -3.30 -11.85 -2.66
C THR A 124 -3.15 -10.55 -1.88
N LEU A 125 -2.07 -9.83 -2.18
CA LEU A 125 -1.74 -8.54 -1.61
C LEU A 125 -1.37 -7.56 -2.72
N SER A 126 -1.73 -6.29 -2.54
CA SER A 126 -1.34 -5.19 -3.42
C SER A 126 -0.54 -4.17 -2.63
N ILE A 127 0.60 -3.74 -3.16
CA ILE A 127 1.36 -2.60 -2.63
C ILE A 127 0.77 -1.33 -3.23
N SER A 128 0.29 -0.45 -2.37
CA SER A 128 -0.39 0.78 -2.76
C SER A 128 0.44 2.04 -2.54
N ARG A 129 1.47 1.96 -1.72
CA ARG A 129 2.32 3.11 -1.38
C ARG A 129 3.75 2.67 -1.06
N GLY A 130 4.70 3.46 -1.54
CA GLY A 130 6.09 3.42 -1.14
C GLY A 130 6.62 4.80 -0.78
N SER A 131 7.65 4.87 0.06
CA SER A 131 8.33 6.12 0.41
C SER A 131 9.85 5.99 0.34
N GLY A 132 10.57 7.11 0.36
CA GLY A 132 12.02 7.14 0.27
C GLY A 132 12.52 6.49 -1.01
N SER A 133 13.42 5.53 -0.91
CA SER A 133 13.96 4.77 -2.05
C SER A 133 12.90 3.92 -2.78
N TYR A 134 11.72 3.75 -2.19
CA TYR A 134 10.59 3.03 -2.75
C TYR A 134 9.44 3.96 -3.18
N ALA A 135 9.70 5.27 -3.29
CA ALA A 135 8.69 6.23 -3.74
C ALA A 135 8.14 5.83 -5.12
N GLY A 136 6.80 5.78 -5.22
CA GLY A 136 6.13 5.31 -6.43
C GLY A 136 6.01 3.79 -6.57
N ALA A 137 6.54 3.02 -5.61
CA ALA A 137 6.41 1.56 -5.64
C ALA A 137 4.94 1.13 -5.59
N HIS A 138 4.58 0.22 -6.49
CA HIS A 138 3.25 -0.36 -6.58
C HIS A 138 3.30 -1.80 -7.10
N ALA A 139 2.36 -2.60 -6.66
CA ALA A 139 2.16 -3.97 -7.13
C ALA A 139 0.71 -4.37 -6.95
N SER A 140 0.25 -5.32 -7.75
CA SER A 140 -1.07 -5.93 -7.60
C SER A 140 -0.97 -7.44 -7.76
N GLY A 141 -1.82 -8.17 -7.03
CA GLY A 141 -1.90 -9.62 -7.15
C GLY A 141 -0.64 -10.37 -6.68
N LEU A 142 0.15 -9.79 -5.77
CA LEU A 142 1.25 -10.51 -5.13
C LEU A 142 0.68 -11.73 -4.39
N SER A 143 1.34 -12.88 -4.51
CA SER A 143 0.99 -14.05 -3.70
C SER A 143 1.29 -13.75 -2.23
N PHE A 144 0.29 -13.94 -1.37
CA PHE A 144 0.36 -13.70 0.06
C PHE A 144 -0.09 -14.95 0.81
N THR A 145 0.82 -15.60 1.52
CA THR A 145 0.54 -16.82 2.29
C THR A 145 1.15 -16.72 3.67
N GLY A 146 0.62 -17.46 4.61
CA GLY A 146 1.20 -17.52 5.93
C GLY A 146 0.62 -18.60 6.83
N THR A 147 1.26 -18.73 7.98
CA THR A 147 0.94 -19.71 9.01
C THR A 147 1.07 -19.07 10.38
N ILE A 148 0.09 -19.27 11.23
CA ILE A 148 0.08 -18.84 12.63
C ILE A 148 0.10 -20.10 13.50
N LYS A 149 1.09 -20.24 14.36
CA LYS A 149 1.18 -21.31 15.37
C LYS A 149 0.49 -20.83 16.64
N ARG A 150 -0.63 -21.42 16.98
CA ARG A 150 -1.45 -21.01 18.14
C ARG A 150 -0.78 -21.24 19.50
N VAL A 151 0.20 -22.14 19.56
CA VAL A 151 0.87 -22.51 20.81
C VAL A 151 1.77 -21.38 21.34
N ASN A 152 2.29 -20.54 20.45
CA ASN A 152 3.23 -19.47 20.79
C ASN A 152 3.03 -18.19 19.96
N ASP A 153 1.92 -18.10 19.23
CA ASP A 153 1.54 -16.97 18.36
C ASP A 153 2.63 -16.58 17.35
N ALA A 154 3.49 -17.54 16.99
CA ALA A 154 4.51 -17.32 15.96
C ALA A 154 3.86 -17.35 14.58
N THR A 155 4.06 -16.28 13.84
CA THR A 155 3.52 -16.11 12.50
C THR A 155 4.67 -16.11 11.47
N THR A 156 4.49 -16.87 10.42
CA THR A 156 5.36 -16.84 9.24
C THR A 156 4.54 -16.41 8.03
N VAL A 157 5.05 -15.47 7.27
CA VAL A 157 4.41 -14.99 6.04
C VAL A 157 5.36 -15.10 4.86
N HIS A 158 4.80 -15.30 3.67
CA HIS A 158 5.51 -15.25 2.39
C HIS A 158 4.78 -14.33 1.44
N LEU A 159 5.53 -13.45 0.79
CA LEU A 159 5.03 -12.50 -0.19
C LEU A 159 5.89 -12.60 -1.45
N SER A 160 5.27 -12.83 -2.61
CA SER A 160 6.02 -12.94 -3.86
C SER A 160 5.26 -12.41 -5.07
N GLY A 161 6.00 -11.88 -6.05
CA GLY A 161 5.48 -11.36 -7.31
C GLY A 161 6.22 -10.12 -7.81
N PRO A 162 5.76 -9.50 -8.90
CA PRO A 162 6.39 -8.31 -9.47
C PRO A 162 6.05 -7.04 -8.67
N LEU A 163 7.06 -6.24 -8.37
CA LEU A 163 6.96 -4.91 -7.77
C LEU A 163 7.55 -3.89 -8.74
N SER A 164 6.77 -2.91 -9.15
CA SER A 164 7.23 -1.76 -9.93
C SER A 164 7.70 -0.65 -8.99
N THR A 165 8.87 -0.06 -9.28
CA THR A 165 9.50 1.01 -8.49
C THR A 165 9.94 2.15 -9.38
#